data_d31c801d81ee871e4988c65bda895884
#
_entry.id   d31c801d81ee871e4988c65bda895884
#
_cell.length_a   1.000
_cell.length_b   1.000
_cell.length_c   1.000
_cell.angle_alpha   90.00
_cell.angle_beta   90.00
_cell.angle_gamma   90.00
#
_symmetry.space_group_name_H-M   'P 1'
#
loop_
_entity.id
_entity.type
_entity.pdbx_description
1 polymer ?
#
loop_
_entity_poly.entity_id
_entity_poly.type
_entity_poly.pdbx_seq_one_letter_code
_entity_poly.pdbx_strand_id
1 'polypeptide(L)'
;MGTLLDLYGSGERPHEIQNIKHPELVARIHHEYIEAGAEIIETNTFSANRFRLSQFHLQDRLEEINRAGVEIARRAAGDHVYVAGSVGPTGKLLEPIGKVKLSDAHAAFKEQIQVLLDVGVDLLILETFVSLHELDEAIDAAKELTSIPIVAQKAFAEDGSILSGSFPLEVVEHLLSKGVDVVGANCTVGPQRMFSIIRTMYKDGVILSAQPAAGIPTFQDGRSVYHTTPEYLATYAKELLQSGVTLIGACCGSTPAHIKAMRKALDEVVSGPSPTVATSEVSSKTKTGVDVEVSAPSEEKERRSQFAQNLGKKFLVTVELDVPRGLDMSSVMEGARYLHRVGIDAINITDGARARLRMSSIALSFLMQRDVGIEAMTHMTTRDRNMIGLQSELLGAHMLGVRNVLCVTGDPTNIGDYPQATSVQDIDSIGLIRAVKAMNQGLDLLGNSLERKTSFLIACAANPLADNLEREIARLSKKVEAGADVIFTQPIYEMRTLEVLVKRVEQWHIPIVLGILPLRSYRHAEFLHNEIPGMAIPETVRESLRSAGNKASTLGVQLTKEFLRNAKHLVSGAYLMPPFRKYEVIPQLLEVLR
;
A
#
# COMPACT_ATOMS: atom_id res chain seq x y z
N MET A 1 16.60 5.89 -10.12
CA MET A 1 18.01 5.39 -10.02
C MET A 1 18.04 4.04 -9.30
N GLY A 2 17.76 3.90 -8.01
CA GLY A 2 17.94 2.69 -7.22
C GLY A 2 17.31 1.42 -7.79
N THR A 3 16.06 1.49 -8.29
CA THR A 3 15.37 0.33 -8.92
C THR A 3 16.14 -0.21 -10.15
N LEU A 4 16.74 0.67 -10.97
CA LEU A 4 17.52 0.23 -12.13
C LEU A 4 18.88 -0.33 -11.72
N LEU A 5 19.52 0.21 -10.69
CA LEU A 5 20.73 -0.39 -10.13
C LEU A 5 20.47 -1.83 -9.66
N ASP A 6 19.33 -2.08 -9.00
CA ASP A 6 18.92 -3.44 -8.63
C ASP A 6 18.66 -4.34 -9.84
N LEU A 7 18.01 -3.82 -10.88
CA LEU A 7 17.74 -4.57 -12.11
C LEU A 7 19.01 -4.94 -12.87
N TYR A 8 20.01 -4.06 -12.86
CA TYR A 8 21.31 -4.31 -13.51
C TYR A 8 22.29 -5.13 -12.66
N GLY A 9 21.82 -5.68 -11.56
CA GLY A 9 22.58 -6.64 -10.75
C GLY A 9 23.45 -6.04 -9.65
N SER A 10 23.40 -4.72 -9.45
CA SER A 10 24.10 -4.05 -8.35
C SER A 10 23.23 -4.06 -7.09
N GLY A 11 23.10 -5.21 -6.43
CA GLY A 11 22.35 -5.35 -5.17
C GLY A 11 23.03 -4.76 -3.94
N GLU A 12 24.13 -4.06 -4.09
CA GLU A 12 24.91 -3.48 -2.98
C GLU A 12 24.25 -2.22 -2.42
N ARG A 13 24.25 -2.09 -1.10
CA ARG A 13 23.67 -0.96 -0.37
C ARG A 13 24.75 -0.15 0.37
N PRO A 14 24.55 1.17 0.52
CA PRO A 14 23.50 1.97 -0.12
C PRO A 14 23.76 2.12 -1.62
N HIS A 15 22.74 2.40 -2.43
CA HIS A 15 22.90 2.55 -3.89
C HIS A 15 23.89 3.65 -4.31
N GLU A 16 24.06 4.65 -3.47
CA GLU A 16 24.93 5.80 -3.68
C GLU A 16 26.43 5.42 -3.72
N ILE A 17 26.81 4.25 -3.13
CA ILE A 17 28.19 3.75 -3.23
C ILE A 17 28.56 3.40 -4.69
N GLN A 18 27.57 3.19 -5.56
CA GLN A 18 27.80 2.91 -6.97
C GLN A 18 28.40 4.11 -7.72
N ASN A 19 28.22 5.33 -7.21
CA ASN A 19 28.90 6.51 -7.75
C ASN A 19 30.42 6.35 -7.79
N ILE A 20 30.97 5.54 -6.86
CA ILE A 20 32.38 5.30 -6.73
C ILE A 20 32.80 3.94 -7.31
N LYS A 21 31.99 2.89 -7.03
CA LYS A 21 32.35 1.53 -7.43
C LYS A 21 32.05 1.22 -8.89
N HIS A 22 30.95 1.78 -9.42
CA HIS A 22 30.48 1.55 -10.78
C HIS A 22 29.94 2.84 -11.41
N PRO A 23 30.79 3.89 -11.53
CA PRO A 23 30.38 5.19 -12.07
C PRO A 23 29.86 5.10 -13.51
N GLU A 24 30.38 4.18 -14.32
CA GLU A 24 29.90 3.90 -15.68
C GLU A 24 28.46 3.37 -15.72
N LEU A 25 28.05 2.59 -14.72
CA LEU A 25 26.68 2.09 -14.61
C LEU A 25 25.71 3.22 -14.25
N VAL A 26 26.10 4.09 -13.30
CA VAL A 26 25.30 5.26 -12.92
C VAL A 26 25.19 6.23 -14.10
N ALA A 27 26.30 6.50 -14.81
CA ALA A 27 26.30 7.34 -16.02
C ALA A 27 25.39 6.76 -17.11
N ARG A 28 25.46 5.46 -17.36
CA ARG A 28 24.60 4.77 -18.32
C ARG A 28 23.12 4.97 -17.99
N ILE A 29 22.72 4.81 -16.72
CA ILE A 29 21.32 5.01 -16.30
C ILE A 29 20.90 6.47 -16.56
N HIS A 30 21.73 7.46 -16.25
CA HIS A 30 21.43 8.87 -16.59
C HIS A 30 21.21 9.07 -18.09
N HIS A 31 22.08 8.52 -18.93
CA HIS A 31 21.93 8.61 -20.39
C HIS A 31 20.63 7.96 -20.88
N GLU A 32 20.28 6.78 -20.36
CA GLU A 32 19.03 6.11 -20.72
C GLU A 32 17.78 6.97 -20.40
N TYR A 33 17.78 7.72 -19.28
CA TYR A 33 16.69 8.64 -18.95
C TYR A 33 16.71 9.90 -19.83
N ILE A 34 17.88 10.45 -20.16
CA ILE A 34 18.00 11.59 -21.07
C ILE A 34 17.52 11.22 -22.47
N GLU A 35 17.93 10.06 -22.99
CA GLU A 35 17.45 9.53 -24.27
C GLU A 35 15.94 9.24 -24.28
N ALA A 36 15.36 8.96 -23.13
CA ALA A 36 13.93 8.82 -22.94
C ALA A 36 13.17 10.16 -22.95
N GLY A 37 13.89 11.30 -22.95
CA GLY A 37 13.33 12.66 -23.02
C GLY A 37 13.21 13.37 -21.67
N ALA A 38 13.98 12.96 -20.66
CA ALA A 38 14.06 13.71 -19.40
C ALA A 38 14.78 15.05 -19.61
N GLU A 39 14.20 16.14 -19.14
CA GLU A 39 14.74 17.52 -19.17
C GLU A 39 15.48 17.86 -17.85
N ILE A 40 15.20 17.09 -16.79
CA ILE A 40 15.87 17.15 -15.49
C ILE A 40 16.26 15.73 -15.09
N ILE A 41 17.47 15.52 -14.63
CA ILE A 41 17.92 14.28 -13.99
C ILE A 41 18.33 14.53 -12.55
N GLU A 42 18.03 13.59 -11.67
CA GLU A 42 18.36 13.63 -10.25
C GLU A 42 19.67 12.91 -9.99
N THR A 43 20.55 13.49 -9.17
CA THR A 43 21.80 12.85 -8.76
C THR A 43 21.51 11.56 -7.97
N ASN A 44 22.44 10.60 -8.03
CA ASN A 44 22.36 9.39 -7.20
C ASN A 44 22.85 9.66 -5.77
N THR A 45 22.14 10.53 -5.03
CA THR A 45 22.52 11.02 -3.70
C THR A 45 21.38 11.00 -2.67
N PHE A 46 20.24 10.43 -3.00
CA PHE A 46 19.04 10.40 -2.16
C PHE A 46 19.29 9.96 -0.70
N SER A 47 20.06 8.90 -0.48
CA SER A 47 20.40 8.38 0.84
C SER A 47 21.84 8.74 1.27
N ALA A 48 22.45 9.75 0.66
CA ALA A 48 23.85 10.11 0.92
C ALA A 48 24.04 11.11 2.07
N ASN A 49 23.11 11.23 3.00
CA ASN A 49 23.29 11.97 4.25
C ASN A 49 24.01 11.12 5.33
N ARG A 50 24.59 11.79 6.32
CA ARG A 50 25.38 11.16 7.39
C ARG A 50 24.62 10.04 8.12
N PHE A 51 23.33 10.20 8.40
CA PHE A 51 22.52 9.20 9.11
C PHE A 51 22.29 7.93 8.30
N ARG A 52 22.04 8.07 7.01
CA ARG A 52 21.85 6.92 6.10
C ARG A 52 23.17 6.20 5.85
N LEU A 53 24.23 6.95 5.56
CA LEU A 53 25.55 6.37 5.31
C LEU A 53 26.12 5.66 6.53
N SER A 54 25.85 6.14 7.76
CA SER A 54 26.31 5.48 9.00
C SER A 54 25.77 4.07 9.19
N GLN A 55 24.61 3.73 8.62
CA GLN A 55 24.06 2.37 8.66
C GLN A 55 24.95 1.35 7.91
N PHE A 56 25.81 1.85 7.04
CA PHE A 56 26.74 1.06 6.21
C PHE A 56 28.21 1.37 6.52
N HIS A 57 28.50 2.12 7.59
CA HIS A 57 29.83 2.59 7.97
C HIS A 57 30.53 3.43 6.90
N LEU A 58 29.75 4.23 6.15
CA LEU A 58 30.23 5.09 5.04
C LEU A 58 30.10 6.59 5.33
N GLN A 59 29.77 7.01 6.55
CA GLN A 59 29.57 8.42 6.91
C GLN A 59 30.80 9.30 6.64
N ASP A 60 32.00 8.75 6.75
CA ASP A 60 33.26 9.47 6.51
C ASP A 60 33.61 9.64 5.02
N ARG A 61 32.81 9.00 4.15
CA ARG A 61 32.88 9.12 2.69
C ARG A 61 31.75 9.95 2.10
N LEU A 62 31.01 10.70 2.92
CA LEU A 62 29.86 11.50 2.49
C LEU A 62 30.23 12.45 1.36
N GLU A 63 31.29 13.23 1.52
CA GLU A 63 31.75 14.18 0.50
C GLU A 63 32.09 13.46 -0.81
N GLU A 64 32.87 12.41 -0.76
CA GLU A 64 33.30 11.63 -1.93
C GLU A 64 32.11 11.08 -2.72
N ILE A 65 31.12 10.49 -1.99
CA ILE A 65 29.93 9.86 -2.58
C ILE A 65 29.02 10.90 -3.25
N ASN A 66 28.74 12.02 -2.57
CA ASN A 66 27.90 13.09 -3.11
C ASN A 66 28.59 13.80 -4.29
N ARG A 67 29.87 14.13 -4.18
CA ARG A 67 30.67 14.74 -5.25
C ARG A 67 30.63 13.88 -6.51
N ALA A 68 30.97 12.60 -6.39
CA ALA A 68 30.94 11.66 -7.51
C ALA A 68 29.55 11.56 -8.16
N GLY A 69 28.47 11.54 -7.35
CA GLY A 69 27.09 11.52 -7.84
C GLY A 69 26.75 12.73 -8.72
N VAL A 70 27.14 13.93 -8.30
CA VAL A 70 26.93 15.16 -9.08
C VAL A 70 27.79 15.17 -10.34
N GLU A 71 29.08 14.85 -10.24
CA GLU A 71 30.00 14.84 -11.38
C GLU A 71 29.57 13.86 -12.48
N ILE A 72 29.04 12.69 -12.12
CA ILE A 72 28.52 11.72 -13.07
C ILE A 72 27.24 12.27 -13.75
N ALA A 73 26.29 12.80 -12.98
CA ALA A 73 25.07 13.38 -13.51
C ALA A 73 25.39 14.58 -14.44
N ARG A 74 26.27 15.46 -14.03
CA ARG A 74 26.68 16.66 -14.82
C ARG A 74 27.32 16.25 -16.14
N ARG A 75 28.21 15.25 -16.15
CA ARG A 75 28.80 14.74 -17.39
C ARG A 75 27.77 14.11 -18.33
N ALA A 76 26.80 13.43 -17.79
CA ALA A 76 25.72 12.82 -18.59
C ALA A 76 24.74 13.87 -19.14
N ALA A 77 24.41 14.91 -18.35
CA ALA A 77 23.49 15.98 -18.71
C ALA A 77 24.02 16.91 -19.83
N GLY A 78 25.36 17.15 -19.89
CA GLY A 78 25.94 18.17 -20.76
C GLY A 78 25.33 19.55 -20.48
N ASP A 79 25.11 20.32 -21.56
CA ASP A 79 24.59 21.70 -21.49
C ASP A 79 23.05 21.75 -21.72
N HIS A 80 22.40 20.62 -21.89
CA HIS A 80 21.00 20.56 -22.36
C HIS A 80 20.01 20.04 -21.35
N VAL A 81 20.46 19.43 -20.27
CA VAL A 81 19.60 18.81 -19.23
C VAL A 81 19.99 19.36 -17.86
N TYR A 82 19.00 19.75 -17.07
CA TYR A 82 19.24 20.23 -15.70
C TYR A 82 19.60 19.08 -14.77
N VAL A 83 20.47 19.36 -13.80
CA VAL A 83 20.89 18.41 -12.75
C VAL A 83 20.31 18.85 -11.42
N ALA A 84 19.40 18.06 -10.88
CA ALA A 84 18.82 18.25 -9.57
C ALA A 84 19.62 17.48 -8.50
N GLY A 85 20.06 18.19 -7.47
CA GLY A 85 20.65 17.57 -6.28
C GLY A 85 19.58 16.89 -5.43
N SER A 86 19.53 15.55 -5.44
CA SER A 86 18.57 14.77 -4.68
C SER A 86 18.96 14.65 -3.22
N VAL A 87 18.06 15.03 -2.31
CA VAL A 87 18.19 14.95 -0.85
C VAL A 87 16.97 14.26 -0.26
N GLY A 88 17.17 13.10 0.36
CA GLY A 88 16.14 12.34 1.04
C GLY A 88 16.23 12.42 2.57
N PRO A 89 15.21 11.89 3.28
CA PRO A 89 15.14 11.95 4.74
C PRO A 89 16.26 11.17 5.42
N THR A 90 16.55 11.49 6.68
CA THR A 90 17.56 10.80 7.52
C THR A 90 17.27 9.32 7.73
N GLY A 91 15.99 8.92 7.56
CA GLY A 91 15.53 7.56 7.86
C GLY A 91 15.52 7.24 9.35
N LYS A 92 15.54 8.25 10.19
CA LYS A 92 15.41 8.16 11.63
C LYS A 92 14.16 8.91 12.10
N LEU A 93 13.61 8.48 13.23
CA LEU A 93 12.57 9.25 13.89
C LEU A 93 13.22 10.41 14.66
N LEU A 94 12.76 11.63 14.38
CA LEU A 94 13.21 12.84 15.07
C LEU A 94 12.44 13.06 16.38
N GLU A 95 13.02 13.83 17.31
CA GLU A 95 12.32 14.26 18.51
C GLU A 95 11.01 15.02 18.18
N PRO A 96 9.95 14.86 18.98
CA PRO A 96 9.90 14.15 20.28
C PRO A 96 9.59 12.64 20.13
N ILE A 97 9.34 12.12 18.94
CA ILE A 97 8.94 10.72 18.71
C ILE A 97 10.15 9.79 18.72
N GLY A 98 11.26 10.21 18.17
CA GLY A 98 12.52 9.48 18.09
C GLY A 98 13.61 10.05 19.00
N LYS A 99 14.87 9.66 18.71
CA LYS A 99 16.05 10.06 19.52
C LYS A 99 16.93 11.08 18.80
N VAL A 100 16.68 11.36 17.53
CA VAL A 100 17.50 12.30 16.76
C VAL A 100 16.94 13.70 16.95
N LYS A 101 17.77 14.65 17.35
CA LYS A 101 17.39 16.05 17.51
C LYS A 101 17.16 16.70 16.14
N LEU A 102 16.26 17.66 16.08
CA LEU A 102 16.03 18.47 14.87
C LEU A 102 17.32 19.14 14.40
N SER A 103 18.10 19.70 15.34
CA SER A 103 19.40 20.32 15.04
C SER A 103 20.41 19.37 14.41
N ASP A 104 20.39 18.08 14.79
CA ASP A 104 21.32 17.09 14.23
C ASP A 104 20.89 16.70 12.80
N ALA A 105 19.59 16.62 12.54
CA ALA A 105 19.03 16.42 11.20
C ALA A 105 19.36 17.62 10.29
N HIS A 106 19.14 18.84 10.77
CA HIS A 106 19.52 20.08 10.09
C HIS A 106 20.99 20.08 9.68
N ALA A 107 21.90 19.80 10.62
CA ALA A 107 23.34 19.74 10.35
C ALA A 107 23.69 18.69 9.29
N ALA A 108 23.02 17.52 9.31
CA ALA A 108 23.26 16.47 8.33
C ALA A 108 22.77 16.85 6.92
N PHE A 109 21.64 17.54 6.80
CA PHE A 109 21.17 18.09 5.53
C PHE A 109 22.10 19.18 5.01
N LYS A 110 22.50 20.10 5.88
CA LYS A 110 23.43 21.18 5.54
C LYS A 110 24.75 20.63 5.00
N GLU A 111 25.32 19.60 5.66
CA GLU A 111 26.55 18.94 5.22
C GLU A 111 26.41 18.34 3.82
N GLN A 112 25.34 17.61 3.55
CA GLN A 112 25.10 17.02 2.24
C GLN A 112 24.86 18.08 1.16
N ILE A 113 23.98 19.03 1.42
CA ILE A 113 23.60 20.09 0.47
C ILE A 113 24.81 20.94 0.09
N GLN A 114 25.69 21.26 1.05
CA GLN A 114 26.91 22.00 0.76
C GLN A 114 27.75 21.32 -0.31
N VAL A 115 27.96 20.00 -0.22
CA VAL A 115 28.74 19.25 -1.23
C VAL A 115 28.06 19.28 -2.59
N LEU A 116 26.71 19.13 -2.64
CA LEU A 116 25.98 19.19 -3.91
C LEU A 116 26.12 20.55 -4.59
N LEU A 117 26.08 21.63 -3.81
CA LEU A 117 26.25 23.01 -4.31
C LEU A 117 27.69 23.29 -4.77
N ASP A 118 28.69 22.84 -4.03
CA ASP A 118 30.10 23.04 -4.35
C ASP A 118 30.52 22.41 -5.68
N VAL A 119 29.86 21.30 -6.05
CA VAL A 119 30.10 20.61 -7.33
C VAL A 119 29.29 21.23 -8.47
N GLY A 120 28.11 21.83 -8.15
CA GLY A 120 27.33 22.61 -9.11
C GLY A 120 26.10 21.86 -9.62
N VAL A 121 25.04 21.79 -8.81
CA VAL A 121 23.70 21.43 -9.24
C VAL A 121 22.89 22.65 -9.66
N ASP A 122 21.88 22.48 -10.53
CA ASP A 122 21.05 23.58 -11.03
C ASP A 122 19.89 23.89 -10.08
N LEU A 123 19.40 22.89 -9.35
CA LEU A 123 18.32 22.99 -8.37
C LEU A 123 18.50 21.90 -7.31
N LEU A 124 17.80 22.05 -6.17
CA LEU A 124 17.68 21.01 -5.15
C LEU A 124 16.32 20.37 -5.20
N ILE A 125 16.27 19.05 -5.04
CA ILE A 125 15.03 18.29 -4.86
C ILE A 125 15.07 17.61 -3.49
N LEU A 126 14.21 18.10 -2.57
CA LEU A 126 14.01 17.54 -1.24
C LEU A 126 12.83 16.58 -1.34
N GLU A 127 13.13 15.29 -1.47
CA GLU A 127 12.12 14.30 -1.90
C GLU A 127 11.83 13.23 -0.86
N THR A 128 10.61 12.66 -0.94
CA THR A 128 10.16 11.48 -0.18
C THR A 128 10.12 11.71 1.34
N PHE A 129 9.89 12.93 1.78
CA PHE A 129 9.73 13.26 3.19
C PHE A 129 8.34 12.92 3.70
N VAL A 130 8.25 12.01 4.68
CA VAL A 130 7.00 11.64 5.36
C VAL A 130 6.66 12.63 6.49
N SER A 131 7.66 13.17 7.19
CA SER A 131 7.51 14.17 8.25
C SER A 131 7.69 15.58 7.69
N LEU A 132 6.73 16.48 7.95
CA LEU A 132 6.89 17.91 7.62
C LEU A 132 8.00 18.56 8.44
N HIS A 133 8.12 18.22 9.73
CA HIS A 133 9.19 18.76 10.58
C HIS A 133 10.58 18.42 10.06
N GLU A 134 10.76 17.21 9.52
CA GLU A 134 12.02 16.81 8.92
C GLU A 134 12.27 17.52 7.59
N LEU A 135 11.23 17.73 6.79
CA LEU A 135 11.30 18.48 5.55
C LEU A 135 11.63 19.97 5.81
N ASP A 136 11.08 20.56 6.88
CA ASP A 136 11.38 21.91 7.31
C ASP A 136 12.88 22.10 7.59
N GLU A 137 13.49 21.16 8.31
CA GLU A 137 14.94 21.21 8.60
C GLU A 137 15.80 21.12 7.32
N ALA A 138 15.36 20.34 6.34
CA ALA A 138 16.04 20.25 5.06
C ALA A 138 15.88 21.52 4.23
N ILE A 139 14.69 22.16 4.24
CA ILE A 139 14.44 23.44 3.57
C ILE A 139 15.26 24.55 4.22
N ASP A 140 15.22 24.66 5.54
CA ASP A 140 15.94 25.70 6.28
C ASP A 140 17.46 25.55 6.04
N ALA A 141 18.01 24.34 6.08
CA ALA A 141 19.40 24.07 5.74
C ALA A 141 19.77 24.47 4.30
N ALA A 142 18.89 24.19 3.32
CA ALA A 142 19.10 24.59 1.94
C ALA A 142 19.11 26.13 1.78
N LYS A 143 18.15 26.81 2.39
CA LYS A 143 18.00 28.28 2.31
C LYS A 143 19.13 29.04 3.00
N GLU A 144 19.79 28.45 3.99
CA GLU A 144 21.00 29.03 4.58
C GLU A 144 22.20 29.03 3.64
N LEU A 145 22.21 28.13 2.65
CA LEU A 145 23.37 27.88 1.78
C LEU A 145 23.23 28.48 0.38
N THR A 146 21.99 28.61 -0.13
CA THR A 146 21.80 28.93 -1.55
C THR A 146 20.49 29.65 -1.84
N SER A 147 20.44 30.25 -3.05
CA SER A 147 19.24 30.83 -3.66
C SER A 147 18.81 30.11 -4.94
N ILE A 148 19.42 28.95 -5.28
CA ILE A 148 18.96 28.15 -6.43
C ILE A 148 17.58 27.57 -6.16
N PRO A 149 16.80 27.20 -7.19
CA PRO A 149 15.46 26.68 -7.00
C PRO A 149 15.41 25.45 -6.09
N ILE A 150 14.42 25.42 -5.19
CA ILE A 150 14.15 24.30 -4.27
C ILE A 150 12.79 23.70 -4.59
N VAL A 151 12.79 22.42 -4.94
CA VAL A 151 11.61 21.57 -5.06
C VAL A 151 11.43 20.81 -3.76
N ALA A 152 10.33 21.04 -3.04
CA ALA A 152 10.01 20.33 -1.80
C ALA A 152 8.85 19.37 -2.00
N GLN A 153 9.10 18.08 -1.79
CA GLN A 153 8.13 17.01 -2.04
C GLN A 153 7.79 16.21 -0.78
N LYS A 154 6.50 16.23 -0.45
CA LYS A 154 5.93 15.44 0.63
C LYS A 154 5.52 14.06 0.12
N ALA A 155 5.91 13.01 0.82
CA ALA A 155 5.37 11.68 0.60
C ALA A 155 4.07 11.49 1.39
N PHE A 156 2.97 11.17 0.72
CA PHE A 156 1.67 10.94 1.33
C PHE A 156 1.41 9.44 1.46
N ALA A 157 1.02 9.00 2.65
CA ALA A 157 0.56 7.63 2.82
C ALA A 157 -0.76 7.42 2.06
N GLU A 158 -0.95 6.22 1.48
CA GLU A 158 -2.17 5.85 0.76
C GLU A 158 -3.30 5.53 1.75
N ASP A 159 -3.85 6.56 2.39
CA ASP A 159 -4.95 6.42 3.33
C ASP A 159 -6.12 7.27 2.82
N GLY A 160 -7.31 6.67 2.78
CA GLY A 160 -8.50 7.32 2.24
C GLY A 160 -8.95 8.55 3.03
N SER A 161 -8.50 8.72 4.28
CA SER A 161 -8.83 9.87 5.13
C SER A 161 -8.05 11.13 4.75
N ILE A 162 -6.83 10.97 4.25
CA ILE A 162 -5.99 12.09 3.76
C ILE A 162 -6.54 12.66 2.45
N LEU A 163 -7.15 11.80 1.61
CA LEU A 163 -7.72 12.22 0.32
C LEU A 163 -9.07 12.94 0.45
N SER A 164 -9.73 12.84 1.58
CA SER A 164 -11.02 13.51 1.86
C SER A 164 -10.91 14.78 2.70
N GLY A 165 -9.70 15.12 3.18
CA GLY A 165 -9.45 16.28 4.04
C GLY A 165 -8.68 17.41 3.34
N SER A 166 -8.56 18.55 4.01
CA SER A 166 -7.78 19.72 3.59
C SER A 166 -6.26 19.53 3.70
N PHE A 167 -5.80 18.42 4.28
CA PHE A 167 -4.41 18.20 4.65
C PHE A 167 -3.38 18.41 3.50
N PRO A 168 -3.62 17.93 2.24
CA PRO A 168 -2.67 18.24 1.17
C PRO A 168 -2.56 19.74 0.85
N LEU A 169 -3.65 20.51 0.97
CA LEU A 169 -3.64 21.95 0.80
C LEU A 169 -2.91 22.65 1.95
N GLU A 170 -3.11 22.19 3.18
CA GLU A 170 -2.38 22.67 4.37
C GLU A 170 -0.87 22.46 4.20
N VAL A 171 -0.44 21.33 3.62
CA VAL A 171 0.97 21.08 3.26
C VAL A 171 1.48 22.09 2.25
N VAL A 172 0.70 22.42 1.22
CA VAL A 172 1.07 23.45 0.24
C VAL A 172 1.26 24.80 0.91
N GLU A 173 0.31 25.23 1.73
CA GLU A 173 0.37 26.51 2.43
C GLU A 173 1.57 26.58 3.38
N HIS A 174 1.84 25.50 4.10
CA HIS A 174 3.00 25.39 4.97
C HIS A 174 4.31 25.53 4.18
N LEU A 175 4.51 24.75 3.12
CA LEU A 175 5.73 24.77 2.31
C LEU A 175 5.94 26.11 1.60
N LEU A 176 4.87 26.74 1.11
CA LEU A 176 4.94 28.11 0.56
C LEU A 176 5.37 29.13 1.61
N SER A 177 4.90 28.99 2.86
CA SER A 177 5.34 29.86 3.95
C SER A 177 6.82 29.73 4.27
N LYS A 178 7.42 28.56 3.97
CA LYS A 178 8.86 28.32 4.04
C LYS A 178 9.62 28.92 2.84
N GLY A 179 8.91 29.39 1.81
CA GLY A 179 9.48 30.09 0.66
C GLY A 179 10.23 29.15 -0.29
N VAL A 180 9.73 27.94 -0.55
CA VAL A 180 10.21 27.06 -1.60
C VAL A 180 9.64 27.47 -2.96
N ASP A 181 10.34 27.15 -4.05
CA ASP A 181 9.94 27.55 -5.39
C ASP A 181 8.91 26.61 -6.01
N VAL A 182 9.02 25.31 -5.73
CA VAL A 182 8.12 24.26 -6.23
C VAL A 182 7.68 23.38 -5.09
N VAL A 183 6.38 23.16 -4.98
CA VAL A 183 5.76 22.28 -3.98
C VAL A 183 5.24 21.02 -4.66
N GLY A 184 5.40 19.85 -4.03
CA GLY A 184 4.90 18.65 -4.68
C GLY A 184 4.73 17.43 -3.80
N ALA A 185 4.44 16.33 -4.49
CA ALA A 185 4.34 15.01 -3.89
C ALA A 185 5.08 13.98 -4.75
N ASN A 186 5.74 13.03 -4.07
CA ASN A 186 6.42 11.94 -4.76
C ASN A 186 6.34 10.62 -4.02
N CYS A 187 6.65 9.55 -4.75
CA CYS A 187 6.77 8.17 -4.24
C CYS A 187 5.51 7.67 -3.49
N THR A 188 5.64 6.59 -2.73
CA THR A 188 4.65 5.95 -1.83
C THR A 188 3.32 5.54 -2.45
N VAL A 189 2.83 6.24 -3.46
CA VAL A 189 1.55 5.98 -4.14
C VAL A 189 1.73 5.90 -5.65
N GLY A 190 0.88 5.12 -6.31
CA GLY A 190 0.82 5.02 -7.77
C GLY A 190 0.15 6.24 -8.44
N PRO A 191 0.13 6.26 -9.80
CA PRO A 191 -0.28 7.44 -10.58
C PRO A 191 -1.67 7.95 -10.27
N GLN A 192 -2.66 7.07 -10.13
CA GLN A 192 -4.05 7.45 -9.85
C GLN A 192 -4.19 8.17 -8.50
N ARG A 193 -3.51 7.66 -7.47
CA ARG A 193 -3.54 8.26 -6.14
C ARG A 193 -2.77 9.58 -6.11
N MET A 194 -1.61 9.62 -6.76
CA MET A 194 -0.84 10.85 -6.91
C MET A 194 -1.67 11.95 -7.56
N PHE A 195 -2.38 11.64 -8.64
CA PHE A 195 -3.29 12.58 -9.29
C PHE A 195 -4.36 13.11 -8.34
N SER A 196 -4.94 12.25 -7.50
CA SER A 196 -5.95 12.67 -6.51
C SER A 196 -5.37 13.60 -5.44
N ILE A 197 -4.15 13.34 -4.98
CA ILE A 197 -3.42 14.17 -4.01
C ILE A 197 -3.13 15.55 -4.63
N ILE A 198 -2.55 15.58 -5.82
CA ILE A 198 -2.16 16.79 -6.52
C ILE A 198 -3.37 17.69 -6.81
N ARG A 199 -4.51 17.12 -7.19
CA ARG A 199 -5.73 17.91 -7.35
C ARG A 199 -6.18 18.61 -6.07
N THR A 200 -5.94 18.01 -4.92
CA THR A 200 -6.23 18.66 -3.61
C THR A 200 -5.16 19.68 -3.24
N MET A 201 -3.94 19.52 -3.75
CA MET A 201 -2.84 20.48 -3.55
C MET A 201 -2.94 21.70 -4.47
N TYR A 202 -3.80 21.66 -5.50
CA TYR A 202 -3.87 22.74 -6.48
C TYR A 202 -4.26 24.06 -5.84
N LYS A 203 -3.48 25.11 -6.15
CA LYS A 203 -3.71 26.50 -5.77
C LYS A 203 -3.18 27.40 -6.88
N ASP A 204 -3.95 28.41 -7.25
CA ASP A 204 -3.56 29.34 -8.31
C ASP A 204 -2.22 30.02 -8.01
N GLY A 205 -1.36 30.09 -9.02
CA GLY A 205 -0.03 30.70 -8.92
C GLY A 205 1.05 29.84 -8.24
N VAL A 206 0.74 28.61 -7.83
CA VAL A 206 1.70 27.67 -7.25
C VAL A 206 2.26 26.73 -8.32
N ILE A 207 3.58 26.63 -8.38
CA ILE A 207 4.26 25.65 -9.23
C ILE A 207 4.23 24.30 -8.52
N LEU A 208 3.56 23.32 -9.15
CA LEU A 208 3.40 21.98 -8.59
C LEU A 208 4.31 20.95 -9.26
N SER A 209 4.84 20.02 -8.45
CA SER A 209 5.54 18.83 -8.92
C SER A 209 4.82 17.54 -8.53
N ALA A 210 4.91 16.52 -9.41
CA ALA A 210 4.33 15.20 -9.18
C ALA A 210 5.23 14.07 -9.72
N GLN A 211 5.65 13.16 -8.86
CA GLN A 211 6.50 12.02 -9.23
C GLN A 211 5.96 10.72 -8.58
N PRO A 212 4.91 10.10 -9.15
CA PRO A 212 4.34 8.87 -8.62
C PRO A 212 5.30 7.68 -8.71
N ALA A 213 5.16 6.72 -7.79
CA ALA A 213 5.75 5.40 -7.96
C ALA A 213 5.03 4.63 -9.08
N ALA A 214 5.69 3.62 -9.66
CA ALA A 214 5.09 2.72 -10.64
C ALA A 214 4.16 1.68 -9.97
N GLY A 215 3.23 2.15 -9.14
CA GLY A 215 2.31 1.34 -8.37
C GLY A 215 2.86 0.91 -7.00
N ILE A 216 2.18 -0.06 -6.39
CA ILE A 216 2.60 -0.66 -5.11
C ILE A 216 3.51 -1.85 -5.42
N PRO A 217 4.72 -1.94 -4.81
CA PRO A 217 5.62 -3.04 -5.10
C PRO A 217 5.13 -4.37 -4.51
N THR A 218 5.41 -5.47 -5.21
CA THR A 218 5.54 -6.81 -4.62
C THR A 218 6.97 -7.04 -4.16
N PHE A 219 7.16 -7.91 -3.17
CA PHE A 219 8.49 -8.30 -2.73
C PHE A 219 8.81 -9.71 -3.22
N GLN A 220 9.76 -9.84 -4.16
CA GLN A 220 10.16 -11.10 -4.75
C GLN A 220 11.68 -11.25 -4.67
N ASP A 221 12.15 -12.37 -4.12
CA ASP A 221 13.57 -12.72 -3.99
C ASP A 221 14.45 -11.58 -3.39
N GLY A 222 13.91 -10.90 -2.37
CA GLY A 222 14.59 -9.80 -1.70
C GLY A 222 14.54 -8.44 -2.44
N ARG A 223 13.75 -8.32 -3.51
CA ARG A 223 13.65 -7.10 -4.33
C ARG A 223 12.22 -6.61 -4.44
N SER A 224 12.05 -5.29 -4.54
CA SER A 224 10.76 -4.67 -4.87
C SER A 224 10.52 -4.73 -6.37
N VAL A 225 9.43 -5.37 -6.79
CA VAL A 225 8.99 -5.48 -8.18
C VAL A 225 7.72 -4.66 -8.37
N TYR A 226 7.68 -3.84 -9.42
CA TYR A 226 6.59 -2.95 -9.76
C TYR A 226 5.93 -3.41 -11.06
N HIS A 227 4.61 -3.24 -11.16
CA HIS A 227 3.80 -3.81 -12.26
C HIS A 227 3.08 -2.77 -13.13
N THR A 228 3.19 -1.48 -12.80
CA THR A 228 2.57 -0.42 -13.60
C THR A 228 3.22 -0.36 -14.99
N THR A 229 2.39 -0.28 -16.05
CA THR A 229 2.89 -0.17 -17.43
C THR A 229 3.26 1.27 -17.79
N PRO A 230 4.17 1.48 -18.76
CA PRO A 230 4.50 2.81 -19.28
C PRO A 230 3.28 3.60 -19.77
N GLU A 231 2.33 2.94 -20.44
CA GLU A 231 1.12 3.55 -21.00
C GLU A 231 0.17 4.03 -19.90
N TYR A 232 0.04 3.26 -18.82
CA TYR A 232 -0.76 3.66 -17.67
C TYR A 232 -0.18 4.90 -16.98
N LEU A 233 1.14 4.94 -16.76
CA LEU A 233 1.82 6.11 -16.19
C LEU A 233 1.68 7.33 -17.10
N ALA A 234 1.83 7.15 -18.43
CA ALA A 234 1.67 8.20 -19.43
C ALA A 234 0.25 8.80 -19.45
N THR A 235 -0.79 8.00 -19.23
CA THR A 235 -2.17 8.48 -19.10
C THR A 235 -2.29 9.49 -17.95
N TYR A 236 -1.73 9.18 -16.80
CA TYR A 236 -1.77 10.09 -15.65
C TYR A 236 -0.84 11.29 -15.81
N ALA A 237 0.26 11.17 -16.55
CA ALA A 237 1.09 12.33 -16.89
C ALA A 237 0.28 13.39 -17.67
N LYS A 238 -0.56 12.98 -18.63
CA LYS A 238 -1.49 13.90 -19.32
C LYS A 238 -2.50 14.54 -18.36
N GLU A 239 -3.11 13.76 -17.47
CA GLU A 239 -4.08 14.27 -16.49
C GLU A 239 -3.41 15.26 -15.50
N LEU A 240 -2.18 15.00 -15.08
CA LEU A 240 -1.41 15.90 -14.22
C LEU A 240 -1.11 17.22 -14.92
N LEU A 241 -0.62 17.20 -16.16
CA LEU A 241 -0.37 18.40 -16.95
C LEU A 241 -1.65 19.23 -17.13
N GLN A 242 -2.76 18.59 -17.48
CA GLN A 242 -4.07 19.25 -17.65
C GLN A 242 -4.62 19.82 -16.33
N SER A 243 -4.14 19.33 -15.18
CA SER A 243 -4.46 19.85 -13.85
C SER A 243 -3.50 20.93 -13.35
N GLY A 244 -2.61 21.45 -14.22
CA GLY A 244 -1.72 22.55 -13.91
C GLY A 244 -0.39 22.14 -13.24
N VAL A 245 -0.03 20.86 -13.25
CA VAL A 245 1.29 20.43 -12.76
C VAL A 245 2.36 20.81 -13.77
N THR A 246 3.40 21.48 -13.31
CA THR A 246 4.49 21.97 -14.16
C THR A 246 5.67 20.99 -14.22
N LEU A 247 6.04 20.39 -13.09
CA LEU A 247 7.14 19.44 -13.00
C LEU A 247 6.58 18.03 -12.84
N ILE A 248 6.68 17.23 -13.92
CA ILE A 248 6.12 15.88 -13.97
C ILE A 248 7.25 14.88 -14.16
N GLY A 249 7.31 13.90 -13.26
CA GLY A 249 8.28 12.83 -13.32
C GLY A 249 7.71 11.51 -12.82
N ALA A 250 8.59 10.61 -12.44
CA ALA A 250 8.22 9.34 -11.85
C ALA A 250 9.27 8.90 -10.82
N CYS A 251 8.86 8.08 -9.86
CA CYS A 251 9.70 7.63 -8.76
C CYS A 251 9.95 6.11 -8.82
N CYS A 252 9.93 5.43 -7.68
CA CYS A 252 10.24 4.01 -7.54
C CYS A 252 9.52 3.12 -8.57
N GLY A 253 10.26 2.15 -9.14
CA GLY A 253 9.74 1.19 -10.12
C GLY A 253 9.63 1.70 -11.55
N SER A 254 9.76 3.01 -11.79
CA SER A 254 9.76 3.53 -13.16
C SER A 254 11.10 3.30 -13.86
N THR A 255 11.04 3.15 -15.18
CA THR A 255 12.18 2.88 -16.05
C THR A 255 12.24 3.92 -17.17
N PRO A 256 13.32 3.99 -17.97
CA PRO A 256 13.38 4.86 -19.14
C PRO A 256 12.20 4.69 -20.10
N ALA A 257 11.65 3.47 -20.23
CA ALA A 257 10.44 3.23 -21.04
C ALA A 257 9.21 3.99 -20.53
N HIS A 258 9.06 4.12 -19.20
CA HIS A 258 7.99 4.92 -18.60
C HIS A 258 8.16 6.41 -18.92
N ILE A 259 9.36 6.94 -18.75
CA ILE A 259 9.65 8.36 -19.05
C ILE A 259 9.42 8.65 -20.54
N LYS A 260 9.86 7.76 -21.43
CA LYS A 260 9.64 7.90 -22.87
C LYS A 260 8.13 7.94 -23.22
N ALA A 261 7.33 7.07 -22.60
CA ALA A 261 5.90 7.07 -22.80
C ALA A 261 5.23 8.35 -22.27
N MET A 262 5.65 8.79 -21.06
CA MET A 262 5.19 10.06 -20.47
C MET A 262 5.56 11.25 -21.37
N ARG A 263 6.82 11.37 -21.82
CA ARG A 263 7.29 12.47 -22.70
C ARG A 263 6.43 12.55 -23.96
N LYS A 264 6.28 11.42 -24.66
CA LYS A 264 5.42 11.34 -25.83
C LYS A 264 3.99 11.83 -25.55
N ALA A 265 3.42 11.39 -24.43
CA ALA A 265 2.07 11.74 -24.04
C ALA A 265 1.91 13.24 -23.71
N LEU A 266 2.92 13.85 -23.07
CA LEU A 266 2.94 15.27 -22.75
C LEU A 266 3.08 16.12 -24.02
N ASP A 267 3.96 15.74 -24.97
CA ASP A 267 4.14 16.42 -26.25
C ASP A 267 2.85 16.47 -27.07
N GLU A 268 2.06 15.39 -27.04
CA GLU A 268 0.74 15.32 -27.69
C GLU A 268 -0.26 16.33 -27.11
N VAL A 269 -0.22 16.59 -25.79
CA VAL A 269 -1.10 17.57 -25.14
C VAL A 269 -0.67 19.00 -25.45
N VAL A 270 0.64 19.28 -25.40
CA VAL A 270 1.18 20.62 -25.67
C VAL A 270 0.95 21.04 -27.13
N SER A 271 0.96 20.07 -28.07
CA SER A 271 0.74 20.31 -29.52
C SER A 271 -0.74 20.37 -29.94
N GLY A 272 -1.69 20.08 -29.03
CA GLY A 272 -3.12 20.01 -29.28
C GLY A 272 -3.91 21.25 -28.79
N PRO A 273 -5.20 21.46 -29.23
CA PRO A 273 -6.01 22.57 -28.74
C PRO A 273 -6.45 22.41 -27.30
N SER A 274 -6.34 23.50 -26.50
CA SER A 274 -6.60 23.53 -25.04
C SER A 274 -8.05 23.22 -24.64
N PRO A 275 -8.30 22.39 -23.62
CA PRO A 275 -9.62 22.21 -23.01
C PRO A 275 -9.83 23.01 -21.71
N THR A 276 -11.08 23.40 -21.47
CA THR A 276 -11.58 24.17 -20.30
C THR A 276 -11.92 23.29 -19.10
N VAL A 277 -11.63 23.77 -17.89
CA VAL A 277 -11.78 23.10 -16.59
C VAL A 277 -13.16 23.35 -15.95
N ALA A 278 -13.76 22.32 -15.35
CA ALA A 278 -14.97 22.40 -14.53
C ALA A 278 -14.75 21.90 -13.09
N THR A 279 -15.13 22.71 -12.11
CA THR A 279 -15.03 22.46 -10.66
C THR A 279 -16.36 21.98 -10.06
N SER A 280 -16.33 21.08 -9.06
CA SER A 280 -17.48 20.73 -8.23
C SER A 280 -17.13 20.54 -6.75
N GLU A 281 -17.93 21.13 -5.86
CA GLU A 281 -17.78 21.21 -4.39
C GLU A 281 -18.48 20.05 -3.65
N VAL A 282 -17.98 19.65 -2.48
CA VAL A 282 -18.65 18.71 -1.56
C VAL A 282 -18.57 19.18 -0.09
N SER A 283 -19.70 19.14 0.60
CA SER A 283 -19.94 19.65 1.95
C SER A 283 -19.98 18.54 3.03
N SER A 284 -19.53 18.88 4.26
CA SER A 284 -19.47 18.01 5.45
C SER A 284 -20.50 18.36 6.53
N LYS A 285 -20.99 17.40 7.32
CA LYS A 285 -21.69 17.61 8.62
C LYS A 285 -21.42 16.51 9.65
N THR A 286 -21.17 16.91 10.89
CA THR A 286 -20.84 16.13 12.10
C THR A 286 -22.03 15.97 13.06
N LYS A 287 -22.11 14.90 13.85
CA LYS A 287 -22.87 14.82 15.13
C LYS A 287 -22.37 13.74 16.12
N THR A 288 -22.62 13.95 17.40
CA THR A 288 -22.03 13.46 18.66
C THR A 288 -22.73 12.30 19.38
N GLY A 289 -21.94 11.49 20.05
CA GLY A 289 -21.90 10.68 21.29
C GLY A 289 -23.09 9.97 21.99
N VAL A 290 -22.81 8.77 22.54
CA VAL A 290 -23.63 8.06 23.57
C VAL A 290 -22.76 7.09 24.40
N ASP A 291 -23.02 7.00 25.72
CA ASP A 291 -22.33 6.18 26.74
C ASP A 291 -22.85 4.73 26.81
N VAL A 292 -22.01 3.78 27.25
CA VAL A 292 -22.37 2.36 27.44
C VAL A 292 -21.66 1.69 28.64
N GLU A 293 -22.45 0.97 29.47
CA GLU A 293 -22.01 0.13 30.60
C GLU A 293 -21.60 -1.30 30.19
N VAL A 294 -20.70 -1.93 30.95
CA VAL A 294 -20.10 -3.25 30.65
C VAL A 294 -20.54 -4.33 31.66
N SER A 295 -21.02 -5.47 31.17
CA SER A 295 -21.33 -6.67 31.96
C SER A 295 -20.48 -7.89 31.55
N ALA A 296 -20.16 -8.80 32.51
CA ALA A 296 -19.24 -9.93 32.37
C ALA A 296 -19.86 -11.17 31.68
N PRO A 297 -19.08 -12.04 31.01
CA PRO A 297 -19.61 -13.13 30.16
C PRO A 297 -19.74 -14.48 30.89
N SER A 298 -20.75 -15.27 30.48
CA SER A 298 -21.13 -16.59 30.99
C SER A 298 -20.54 -17.79 30.18
N GLU A 299 -20.69 -19.01 30.64
CA GLU A 299 -20.07 -20.30 30.29
C GLU A 299 -20.06 -20.79 28.81
N GLU A 300 -20.37 -19.97 27.82
CA GLU A 300 -20.39 -20.35 26.38
C GLU A 300 -18.98 -20.54 25.74
N LYS A 301 -17.92 -20.61 26.50
CA LYS A 301 -16.51 -20.42 26.09
C LYS A 301 -15.88 -21.56 25.27
N GLU A 302 -16.52 -22.72 25.12
CA GLU A 302 -15.92 -23.89 24.45
C GLU A 302 -16.51 -24.21 23.05
N ARG A 303 -17.50 -23.51 22.58
CA ARG A 303 -18.15 -23.81 21.29
C ARG A 303 -17.41 -23.14 20.11
N ARG A 304 -17.22 -23.93 19.03
CA ARG A 304 -16.84 -23.37 17.72
C ARG A 304 -17.85 -22.31 17.28
N SER A 305 -17.38 -21.32 16.48
CA SER A 305 -18.24 -20.30 15.89
C SER A 305 -19.40 -20.89 15.07
N GLN A 306 -20.47 -20.14 14.90
CA GLN A 306 -21.56 -20.51 13.99
C GLN A 306 -21.07 -20.62 12.54
N PHE A 307 -20.13 -19.74 12.15
CA PHE A 307 -19.47 -19.83 10.86
C PHE A 307 -18.78 -21.19 10.68
N ALA A 308 -17.97 -21.64 11.65
CA ALA A 308 -17.31 -22.94 11.61
C ALA A 308 -18.30 -24.12 11.58
N GLN A 309 -19.39 -24.04 12.33
CA GLN A 309 -20.42 -25.08 12.38
C GLN A 309 -21.21 -25.22 11.07
N ASN A 310 -21.37 -24.12 10.33
CA ASN A 310 -22.11 -24.05 9.08
C ASN A 310 -21.23 -24.24 7.83
N LEU A 311 -19.91 -24.22 7.99
CA LEU A 311 -18.96 -24.40 6.89
C LEU A 311 -19.14 -25.76 6.22
N GLY A 312 -19.32 -25.77 4.90
CA GLY A 312 -19.64 -26.96 4.13
C GLY A 312 -21.08 -27.47 4.21
N LYS A 313 -21.94 -26.86 5.05
CA LYS A 313 -23.36 -27.22 5.18
C LYS A 313 -24.30 -26.22 4.49
N LYS A 314 -23.92 -24.96 4.44
CA LYS A 314 -24.60 -23.91 3.68
C LYS A 314 -23.57 -23.01 3.02
N PHE A 315 -24.00 -22.28 1.99
CA PHE A 315 -23.16 -21.26 1.39
C PHE A 315 -22.99 -20.07 2.35
N LEU A 316 -21.76 -19.77 2.74
CA LEU A 316 -21.43 -18.73 3.70
C LEU A 316 -21.00 -17.43 3.02
N VAL A 317 -21.42 -16.31 3.56
CA VAL A 317 -21.05 -14.98 3.04
C VAL A 317 -20.36 -14.16 4.11
N THR A 318 -19.16 -13.74 3.83
CA THR A 318 -18.43 -12.77 4.65
C THR A 318 -18.22 -11.46 3.89
N VAL A 319 -18.13 -10.36 4.62
CA VAL A 319 -17.91 -9.02 4.03
C VAL A 319 -16.75 -8.34 4.72
N GLU A 320 -15.81 -7.80 3.94
CA GLU A 320 -14.72 -6.99 4.48
C GLU A 320 -15.23 -5.63 4.95
N LEU A 321 -14.76 -5.23 6.11
CA LEU A 321 -15.07 -3.94 6.71
C LEU A 321 -13.78 -3.17 6.95
N ASP A 322 -13.74 -1.92 6.47
CA ASP A 322 -12.56 -1.05 6.64
C ASP A 322 -12.31 -0.77 8.13
N VAL A 323 -11.13 -1.16 8.60
CA VAL A 323 -10.68 -0.90 9.97
C VAL A 323 -10.32 0.56 10.14
N PRO A 324 -10.87 1.29 11.15
CA PRO A 324 -10.57 2.71 11.35
C PRO A 324 -9.12 2.93 11.75
N ARG A 325 -8.57 4.10 11.36
CA ARG A 325 -7.23 4.52 11.77
C ARG A 325 -7.21 5.09 13.18
N GLY A 326 -8.29 5.77 13.56
CA GLY A 326 -8.45 6.45 14.85
C GLY A 326 -9.52 5.81 15.72
N LEU A 327 -10.01 6.57 16.69
CA LEU A 327 -10.97 6.12 17.69
C LEU A 327 -12.43 6.26 17.26
N ASP A 328 -12.72 6.99 16.19
CA ASP A 328 -14.09 7.10 15.67
C ASP A 328 -14.52 5.82 14.97
N MET A 329 -15.41 5.11 15.62
CA MET A 329 -15.96 3.84 15.16
C MET A 329 -17.38 3.98 14.58
N SER A 330 -17.97 5.16 14.57
CA SER A 330 -19.37 5.38 14.24
C SER A 330 -19.74 4.77 12.90
N SER A 331 -19.03 5.11 11.82
CA SER A 331 -19.31 4.62 10.47
C SER A 331 -19.08 3.12 10.32
N VAL A 332 -18.08 2.57 11.04
CA VAL A 332 -17.76 1.14 11.03
C VAL A 332 -18.84 0.33 11.72
N MET A 333 -19.31 0.80 12.87
CA MET A 333 -20.40 0.15 13.63
C MET A 333 -21.75 0.24 12.90
N GLU A 334 -22.02 1.35 12.21
CA GLU A 334 -23.20 1.49 11.34
C GLU A 334 -23.14 0.50 10.17
N GLY A 335 -22.00 0.38 9.51
CA GLY A 335 -21.76 -0.59 8.46
C GLY A 335 -21.97 -2.03 8.95
N ALA A 336 -21.44 -2.37 10.12
CA ALA A 336 -21.60 -3.68 10.73
C ALA A 336 -23.08 -3.99 11.04
N ARG A 337 -23.81 -3.05 11.65
CA ARG A 337 -25.27 -3.21 11.91
C ARG A 337 -26.06 -3.37 10.61
N TYR A 338 -25.70 -2.61 9.58
CA TYR A 338 -26.32 -2.76 8.27
C TYR A 338 -26.09 -4.16 7.70
N LEU A 339 -24.85 -4.63 7.66
CA LEU A 339 -24.47 -5.94 7.17
C LEU A 339 -25.12 -7.09 7.97
N HIS A 340 -25.20 -6.95 9.28
CA HIS A 340 -25.91 -7.92 10.13
C HIS A 340 -27.41 -8.02 9.77
N ARG A 341 -28.09 -6.88 9.59
CA ARG A 341 -29.50 -6.86 9.15
C ARG A 341 -29.72 -7.46 7.76
N VAL A 342 -28.76 -7.30 6.87
CA VAL A 342 -28.78 -7.90 5.53
C VAL A 342 -28.55 -9.42 5.59
N GLY A 343 -28.03 -9.92 6.72
CA GLY A 343 -27.93 -11.35 7.03
C GLY A 343 -26.68 -12.00 6.45
N ILE A 344 -25.53 -11.34 6.43
CA ILE A 344 -24.24 -11.99 6.18
C ILE A 344 -23.83 -12.83 7.39
N ASP A 345 -22.91 -13.79 7.19
CA ASP A 345 -22.53 -14.76 8.23
C ASP A 345 -21.38 -14.25 9.11
N ALA A 346 -20.45 -13.47 8.58
CA ALA A 346 -19.35 -12.88 9.36
C ALA A 346 -18.79 -11.62 8.70
N ILE A 347 -18.12 -10.80 9.49
CA ILE A 347 -17.37 -9.62 9.01
C ILE A 347 -15.87 -9.94 9.03
N ASN A 348 -15.20 -9.73 7.91
CA ASN A 348 -13.73 -9.80 7.84
C ASN A 348 -13.13 -8.49 8.34
N ILE A 349 -12.22 -8.60 9.31
CA ILE A 349 -11.54 -7.47 9.95
C ILE A 349 -10.05 -7.60 9.71
N THR A 350 -9.50 -6.75 8.86
CA THR A 350 -8.09 -6.77 8.46
C THR A 350 -7.16 -6.32 9.59
N ASP A 351 -5.93 -6.83 9.62
CA ASP A 351 -4.90 -6.50 10.60
C ASP A 351 -3.78 -5.69 9.94
N GLY A 352 -3.87 -4.36 10.06
CA GLY A 352 -2.87 -3.44 9.53
C GLY A 352 -2.58 -3.65 8.03
N ALA A 353 -3.62 -3.78 7.21
CA ALA A 353 -3.48 -3.98 5.76
C ALA A 353 -2.55 -2.91 5.15
N ARG A 354 -1.66 -3.35 4.25
CA ARG A 354 -0.61 -2.52 3.65
C ARG A 354 0.37 -1.91 4.67
N ALA A 355 0.62 -2.63 5.76
CA ALA A 355 1.51 -2.18 6.84
C ALA A 355 1.16 -0.81 7.44
N ARG A 356 -0.13 -0.48 7.55
CA ARG A 356 -0.60 0.81 8.03
C ARG A 356 -1.15 0.73 9.43
N LEU A 357 -1.01 1.85 10.17
CA LEU A 357 -1.63 1.99 11.48
C LEU A 357 -3.15 1.89 11.35
N ARG A 358 -3.72 0.91 12.02
CA ARG A 358 -5.16 0.68 12.16
C ARG A 358 -5.47 0.27 13.58
N MET A 359 -6.74 0.38 13.97
CA MET A 359 -7.23 -0.20 15.22
C MET A 359 -6.93 -1.70 15.27
N SER A 360 -6.71 -2.25 16.44
CA SER A 360 -6.50 -3.69 16.63
C SER A 360 -7.67 -4.50 16.04
N SER A 361 -7.35 -5.46 15.18
CA SER A 361 -8.34 -6.37 14.59
C SER A 361 -9.07 -7.18 15.66
N ILE A 362 -8.39 -7.61 16.71
CA ILE A 362 -8.97 -8.35 17.84
C ILE A 362 -9.94 -7.47 18.64
N ALA A 363 -9.52 -6.25 18.99
CA ALA A 363 -10.39 -5.33 19.72
C ALA A 363 -11.67 -5.01 18.94
N LEU A 364 -11.53 -4.73 17.64
CA LEU A 364 -12.68 -4.44 16.77
C LEU A 364 -13.58 -5.67 16.61
N SER A 365 -13.01 -6.87 16.46
CA SER A 365 -13.76 -8.13 16.41
C SER A 365 -14.61 -8.34 17.65
N PHE A 366 -14.03 -8.11 18.83
CA PHE A 366 -14.76 -8.19 20.10
C PHE A 366 -15.93 -7.19 20.14
N LEU A 367 -15.69 -5.94 19.78
CA LEU A 367 -16.74 -4.90 19.76
C LEU A 367 -17.87 -5.24 18.78
N MET A 368 -17.53 -5.75 17.57
CA MET A 368 -18.54 -6.20 16.61
C MET A 368 -19.42 -7.33 17.16
N GLN A 369 -18.81 -8.33 17.79
CA GLN A 369 -19.54 -9.45 18.38
C GLN A 369 -20.40 -9.01 19.55
N ARG A 370 -19.88 -8.13 20.43
CA ARG A 370 -20.60 -7.64 21.61
C ARG A 370 -21.75 -6.71 21.26
N ASP A 371 -21.49 -5.70 20.40
CA ASP A 371 -22.39 -4.55 20.22
C ASP A 371 -23.33 -4.71 19.01
N VAL A 372 -22.99 -5.63 18.08
CA VAL A 372 -23.78 -5.91 16.87
C VAL A 372 -24.32 -7.33 16.86
N GLY A 373 -23.64 -8.27 17.53
CA GLY A 373 -24.03 -9.69 17.56
C GLY A 373 -23.63 -10.46 16.30
N ILE A 374 -22.69 -9.93 15.49
CA ILE A 374 -22.22 -10.60 14.28
C ILE A 374 -20.82 -11.18 14.50
N GLU A 375 -20.57 -12.39 13.98
CA GLU A 375 -19.26 -13.01 14.07
C GLU A 375 -18.21 -12.27 13.22
N ALA A 376 -16.98 -12.27 13.69
CA ALA A 376 -15.84 -11.73 12.99
C ALA A 376 -14.91 -12.84 12.47
N MET A 377 -14.42 -12.70 11.25
CA MET A 377 -13.24 -13.36 10.72
C MET A 377 -12.06 -12.40 10.95
N THR A 378 -11.32 -12.62 12.02
CA THR A 378 -10.24 -11.76 12.46
C THR A 378 -8.98 -12.09 11.69
N HIS A 379 -8.46 -11.16 10.90
CA HIS A 379 -7.13 -11.34 10.29
C HIS A 379 -6.07 -11.14 11.35
N MET A 380 -5.00 -11.91 11.27
CA MET A 380 -3.84 -11.81 12.16
C MET A 380 -2.55 -11.92 11.34
N THR A 381 -1.71 -10.88 11.42
CA THR A 381 -0.42 -10.82 10.73
C THR A 381 0.73 -11.21 11.64
N THR A 382 1.77 -11.81 11.06
CA THR A 382 3.02 -12.13 11.78
C THR A 382 4.03 -11.00 11.72
N ARG A 383 3.72 -9.92 10.99
CA ARG A 383 4.62 -8.79 10.74
C ARG A 383 5.00 -8.01 12.00
N ASP A 384 4.02 -7.67 12.82
CA ASP A 384 4.18 -6.65 13.87
C ASP A 384 4.44 -7.25 15.25
N ARG A 385 4.32 -8.56 15.38
CA ARG A 385 4.36 -9.27 16.68
C ARG A 385 5.38 -10.39 16.65
N ASN A 386 6.16 -10.52 17.72
CA ASN A 386 7.00 -11.69 17.92
C ASN A 386 6.15 -12.93 18.28
N MET A 387 6.78 -14.10 18.28
CA MET A 387 6.14 -15.39 18.55
C MET A 387 5.43 -15.45 19.93
N ILE A 388 5.95 -14.76 20.94
CA ILE A 388 5.32 -14.67 22.27
C ILE A 388 4.08 -13.80 22.19
N GLY A 389 4.18 -12.61 21.58
CA GLY A 389 3.06 -11.68 21.42
C GLY A 389 1.92 -12.28 20.60
N LEU A 390 2.22 -13.01 19.53
CA LEU A 390 1.20 -13.69 18.71
C LEU A 390 0.38 -14.68 19.54
N GLN A 391 1.04 -15.53 20.33
CA GLN A 391 0.35 -16.51 21.17
C GLN A 391 -0.43 -15.85 22.31
N SER A 392 0.15 -14.83 22.96
CA SER A 392 -0.54 -14.06 24.01
C SER A 392 -1.81 -13.38 23.51
N GLU A 393 -1.76 -12.74 22.33
CA GLU A 393 -2.93 -12.11 21.72
C GLU A 393 -4.00 -13.12 21.28
N LEU A 394 -3.60 -14.32 20.80
CA LEU A 394 -4.53 -15.40 20.49
C LEU A 394 -5.27 -15.91 21.75
N LEU A 395 -4.57 -16.08 22.87
CA LEU A 395 -5.21 -16.43 24.15
C LEU A 395 -6.23 -15.35 24.55
N GLY A 396 -5.82 -14.08 24.51
CA GLY A 396 -6.70 -12.94 24.78
C GLY A 396 -7.92 -12.90 23.84
N ALA A 397 -7.69 -13.08 22.55
CA ALA A 397 -8.76 -13.13 21.54
C ALA A 397 -9.78 -14.23 21.82
N HIS A 398 -9.30 -15.43 22.20
CA HIS A 398 -10.17 -16.54 22.57
C HIS A 398 -11.01 -16.22 23.82
N MET A 399 -10.39 -15.58 24.84
CA MET A 399 -11.10 -15.15 26.05
C MET A 399 -12.14 -14.06 25.78
N LEU A 400 -11.92 -13.22 24.79
CA LEU A 400 -12.86 -12.21 24.31
C LEU A 400 -13.96 -12.78 23.39
N GLY A 401 -13.97 -14.09 23.14
CA GLY A 401 -14.99 -14.73 22.29
C GLY A 401 -14.67 -14.76 20.80
N VAL A 402 -13.54 -14.28 20.35
CA VAL A 402 -13.08 -14.43 18.96
C VAL A 402 -12.80 -15.90 18.67
N ARG A 403 -13.38 -16.41 17.56
CA ARG A 403 -13.31 -17.84 17.20
C ARG A 403 -12.83 -18.10 15.77
N ASN A 404 -12.78 -17.11 14.90
CA ASN A 404 -12.34 -17.29 13.52
C ASN A 404 -11.10 -16.42 13.27
N VAL A 405 -10.01 -17.04 12.82
CA VAL A 405 -8.74 -16.36 12.57
C VAL A 405 -8.25 -16.65 11.16
N LEU A 406 -8.05 -15.60 10.36
CA LEU A 406 -7.38 -15.69 9.06
C LEU A 406 -5.88 -15.38 9.24
N CYS A 407 -5.05 -16.41 9.12
CA CYS A 407 -3.61 -16.33 9.32
C CYS A 407 -2.90 -15.81 8.06
N VAL A 408 -2.29 -14.65 8.15
CA VAL A 408 -1.55 -14.01 7.05
C VAL A 408 -0.16 -13.58 7.49
N THR A 409 0.79 -13.52 6.55
CA THR A 409 2.14 -13.02 6.84
C THR A 409 2.13 -11.50 7.08
N GLY A 410 1.26 -10.79 6.38
CA GLY A 410 1.20 -9.32 6.37
C GLY A 410 2.13 -8.71 5.31
N ASP A 411 1.80 -7.51 4.91
CA ASP A 411 2.60 -6.73 3.96
C ASP A 411 3.88 -6.23 4.63
N PRO A 412 4.98 -6.06 3.90
CA PRO A 412 6.23 -5.58 4.48
C PRO A 412 6.11 -4.11 4.96
N THR A 413 6.79 -3.76 6.05
CA THR A 413 6.70 -2.43 6.69
C THR A 413 7.15 -1.29 5.78
N ASN A 414 8.06 -1.56 4.84
CA ASN A 414 8.62 -0.55 3.93
C ASN A 414 7.60 0.08 2.96
N ILE A 415 6.41 -0.53 2.78
CA ILE A 415 5.33 0.03 1.96
C ILE A 415 4.24 0.74 2.79
N GLY A 416 4.40 0.74 4.12
CA GLY A 416 3.41 1.25 5.07
C GLY A 416 3.67 2.66 5.59
N ASP A 417 2.90 3.03 6.61
CA ASP A 417 2.99 4.35 7.27
C ASP A 417 4.32 4.53 8.02
N TYR A 418 4.95 3.42 8.44
CA TYR A 418 6.19 3.40 9.22
C TYR A 418 7.23 2.49 8.55
N PRO A 419 7.87 2.92 7.45
CA PRO A 419 8.83 2.09 6.71
C PRO A 419 10.04 1.64 7.55
N GLN A 420 10.37 2.39 8.59
CA GLN A 420 11.44 2.09 9.54
C GLN A 420 11.04 1.15 10.67
N ALA A 421 9.75 0.82 10.80
CA ALA A 421 9.31 -0.14 11.82
C ALA A 421 9.92 -1.52 11.52
N THR A 422 10.36 -2.21 12.57
CA THR A 422 10.91 -3.55 12.45
C THR A 422 9.80 -4.53 12.04
N SER A 423 9.99 -5.19 10.91
CA SER A 423 9.18 -6.34 10.52
C SER A 423 9.70 -7.55 11.31
N VAL A 424 8.95 -8.02 12.29
CA VAL A 424 9.40 -9.06 13.23
C VAL A 424 9.49 -10.41 12.52
N GLN A 425 8.35 -10.93 12.07
CA GLN A 425 8.23 -12.14 11.25
C GLN A 425 9.07 -13.34 11.77
N ASP A 426 9.10 -13.57 13.08
CA ASP A 426 9.71 -14.77 13.70
C ASP A 426 9.14 -16.06 13.07
N ILE A 427 7.89 -16.01 12.66
CA ILE A 427 7.18 -17.06 11.93
C ILE A 427 6.42 -16.45 10.76
N ASP A 428 6.16 -17.23 9.72
CA ASP A 428 5.29 -16.85 8.62
C ASP A 428 3.83 -17.30 8.87
N SER A 429 2.95 -17.12 7.89
CA SER A 429 1.55 -17.56 8.00
C SER A 429 1.39 -19.08 8.25
N ILE A 430 2.33 -19.90 7.79
CA ILE A 430 2.32 -21.35 8.06
C ILE A 430 2.66 -21.63 9.52
N GLY A 431 3.66 -20.92 10.04
CA GLY A 431 4.02 -20.97 11.46
C GLY A 431 2.88 -20.50 12.37
N LEU A 432 2.15 -19.44 11.97
CA LEU A 432 0.98 -18.97 12.70
C LEU A 432 -0.17 -20.00 12.70
N ILE A 433 -0.44 -20.65 11.57
CA ILE A 433 -1.43 -21.74 11.50
C ILE A 433 -1.06 -22.87 12.47
N ARG A 434 0.22 -23.27 12.53
CA ARG A 434 0.70 -24.28 13.49
C ARG A 434 0.49 -23.84 14.94
N ALA A 435 0.76 -22.56 15.25
CA ALA A 435 0.53 -22.01 16.58
C ALA A 435 -0.93 -22.12 16.99
N VAL A 436 -1.86 -21.64 16.13
CA VAL A 436 -3.30 -21.72 16.41
C VAL A 436 -3.76 -23.18 16.51
N LYS A 437 -3.22 -24.08 15.69
CA LYS A 437 -3.54 -25.51 15.74
C LYS A 437 -3.07 -26.16 17.03
N ALA A 438 -1.86 -25.85 17.50
CA ALA A 438 -1.33 -26.31 18.78
C ALA A 438 -2.21 -25.81 19.95
N MET A 439 -2.60 -24.54 19.93
CA MET A 439 -3.50 -23.95 20.93
C MET A 439 -4.88 -24.62 20.94
N ASN A 440 -5.41 -25.00 19.79
CA ASN A 440 -6.63 -25.82 19.70
C ASN A 440 -6.47 -27.23 20.27
N GLN A 441 -5.23 -27.69 20.49
CA GLN A 441 -4.91 -28.93 21.18
C GLN A 441 -4.60 -28.70 22.67
N GLY A 442 -4.50 -27.44 23.11
CA GLY A 442 -4.17 -27.04 24.48
C GLY A 442 -2.67 -26.91 24.74
N LEU A 443 -1.89 -26.70 23.67
CA LEU A 443 -0.43 -26.59 23.72
C LEU A 443 0.03 -25.24 23.13
N ASP A 444 1.15 -24.72 23.60
CA ASP A 444 1.87 -23.64 22.94
C ASP A 444 2.73 -24.19 21.78
N LEU A 445 3.44 -23.31 21.05
CA LEU A 445 4.33 -23.71 19.94
C LEU A 445 5.50 -24.61 20.37
N LEU A 446 5.88 -24.61 21.63
CA LEU A 446 6.94 -25.44 22.19
C LEU A 446 6.41 -26.76 22.79
N GLY A 447 5.10 -26.97 22.76
CA GLY A 447 4.44 -28.17 23.31
C GLY A 447 4.14 -28.09 24.82
N ASN A 448 4.27 -26.92 25.44
CA ASN A 448 3.88 -26.74 26.84
C ASN A 448 2.36 -26.64 26.97
N SER A 449 1.82 -27.20 28.07
CA SER A 449 0.38 -27.17 28.31
C SER A 449 -0.13 -25.75 28.58
N LEU A 450 -1.25 -25.40 27.94
CA LEU A 450 -2.04 -24.18 28.17
C LEU A 450 -3.22 -24.43 29.13
N GLU A 451 -3.25 -25.58 29.82
CA GLU A 451 -4.31 -26.02 30.73
C GLU A 451 -5.67 -26.25 30.05
N ARG A 452 -6.01 -25.46 29.04
CA ARG A 452 -7.26 -25.56 28.27
C ARG A 452 -7.02 -25.43 26.76
N LYS A 453 -7.94 -26.00 25.99
CA LYS A 453 -7.93 -25.92 24.53
C LYS A 453 -8.60 -24.63 24.07
N THR A 454 -8.11 -24.06 22.99
CA THR A 454 -8.87 -23.08 22.23
C THR A 454 -9.78 -23.79 21.21
N SER A 455 -10.68 -23.03 20.54
CA SER A 455 -11.62 -23.57 19.57
C SER A 455 -11.70 -22.73 18.29
N PHE A 456 -10.55 -22.24 17.82
CA PHE A 456 -10.47 -21.42 16.62
C PHE A 456 -10.78 -22.19 15.34
N LEU A 457 -11.54 -21.58 14.43
CA LEU A 457 -11.52 -21.89 13.01
C LEU A 457 -10.27 -21.22 12.41
N ILE A 458 -9.46 -22.00 11.71
CA ILE A 458 -8.19 -21.56 11.15
C ILE A 458 -8.35 -21.35 9.64
N ALA A 459 -8.41 -20.10 9.22
CA ALA A 459 -8.47 -19.74 7.82
C ALA A 459 -7.06 -19.39 7.28
N CYS A 460 -6.81 -19.71 6.02
CA CYS A 460 -5.60 -19.31 5.30
C CYS A 460 -5.94 -18.62 3.98
N ALA A 461 -5.03 -17.75 3.51
CA ALA A 461 -5.18 -17.05 2.24
C ALA A 461 -4.52 -17.81 1.08
N ALA A 462 -5.11 -17.73 -0.13
CA ALA A 462 -4.55 -18.19 -1.39
C ALA A 462 -4.62 -17.08 -2.44
N ASN A 463 -3.56 -16.98 -3.27
CA ASN A 463 -3.55 -16.10 -4.43
C ASN A 463 -3.56 -16.91 -5.74
N PRO A 464 -4.74 -17.15 -6.33
CA PRO A 464 -4.84 -17.89 -7.59
C PRO A 464 -4.24 -17.19 -8.81
N LEU A 465 -3.94 -15.90 -8.67
CA LEU A 465 -3.36 -15.03 -9.70
C LEU A 465 -1.85 -14.78 -9.46
N ALA A 466 -1.21 -15.60 -8.62
CA ALA A 466 0.23 -15.51 -8.41
C ALA A 466 1.02 -15.81 -9.71
N ASP A 467 2.08 -15.06 -9.96
CA ASP A 467 2.96 -15.23 -11.14
C ASP A 467 3.48 -16.66 -11.28
N ASN A 468 3.69 -17.35 -10.15
CA ASN A 468 4.05 -18.77 -10.11
C ASN A 468 2.98 -19.55 -9.31
N LEU A 469 1.99 -20.05 -10.03
CA LEU A 469 0.89 -20.83 -9.43
C LEU A 469 1.38 -22.11 -8.76
N GLU A 470 2.39 -22.81 -9.31
CA GLU A 470 2.92 -24.04 -8.72
C GLU A 470 3.54 -23.78 -7.34
N ARG A 471 4.27 -22.67 -7.19
CA ARG A 471 4.83 -22.23 -5.91
C ARG A 471 3.72 -21.87 -4.91
N GLU A 472 2.66 -21.21 -5.36
CA GLU A 472 1.51 -20.86 -4.51
C GLU A 472 0.75 -22.12 -4.05
N ILE A 473 0.50 -23.08 -4.94
CA ILE A 473 -0.13 -24.37 -4.62
C ILE A 473 0.74 -25.17 -3.62
N ALA A 474 2.05 -25.23 -3.84
CA ALA A 474 2.96 -25.90 -2.90
C ALA A 474 2.97 -25.21 -1.51
N ARG A 475 2.85 -23.89 -1.46
CA ARG A 475 2.72 -23.14 -0.21
C ARG A 475 1.37 -23.39 0.46
N LEU A 476 0.31 -23.45 -0.34
CA LEU A 476 -1.05 -23.73 0.15
C LEU A 476 -1.15 -25.16 0.74
N SER A 477 -0.50 -26.18 0.12
CA SER A 477 -0.37 -27.52 0.68
C SER A 477 0.19 -27.47 2.10
N LYS A 478 1.30 -26.75 2.29
CA LYS A 478 1.92 -26.59 3.62
C LYS A 478 1.00 -25.90 4.65
N LYS A 479 0.13 -24.97 4.21
CA LYS A 479 -0.86 -24.34 5.10
C LYS A 479 -1.93 -25.33 5.53
N VAL A 480 -2.39 -26.18 4.61
CA VAL A 480 -3.37 -27.24 4.90
C VAL A 480 -2.77 -28.29 5.83
N GLU A 481 -1.56 -28.75 5.55
CA GLU A 481 -0.80 -29.68 6.40
C GLU A 481 -0.55 -29.12 7.81
N ALA A 482 -0.34 -27.79 7.92
CA ALA A 482 -0.19 -27.10 9.20
C ALA A 482 -1.49 -27.04 10.01
N GLY A 483 -2.64 -27.29 9.39
CA GLY A 483 -3.94 -27.38 10.06
C GLY A 483 -4.95 -26.30 9.72
N ALA A 484 -4.86 -25.68 8.55
CA ALA A 484 -5.90 -24.76 8.06
C ALA A 484 -7.21 -25.53 7.83
N ASP A 485 -8.33 -24.94 8.25
CA ASP A 485 -9.69 -25.50 8.11
C ASP A 485 -10.42 -24.96 6.86
N VAL A 486 -10.01 -23.81 6.31
CA VAL A 486 -10.68 -23.14 5.19
C VAL A 486 -9.71 -22.24 4.41
N ILE A 487 -9.88 -22.17 3.09
CA ILE A 487 -9.12 -21.30 2.19
C ILE A 487 -9.96 -20.06 1.84
N PHE A 488 -9.41 -18.87 2.02
CA PHE A 488 -9.93 -17.61 1.49
C PHE A 488 -9.09 -17.18 0.29
N THR A 489 -9.71 -16.91 -0.87
CA THR A 489 -8.95 -16.50 -2.05
C THR A 489 -8.83 -14.98 -2.13
N GLN A 490 -7.78 -14.52 -2.81
CA GLN A 490 -7.78 -13.19 -3.41
C GLN A 490 -8.92 -13.07 -4.45
N PRO A 491 -9.35 -11.85 -4.81
CA PRO A 491 -10.41 -11.65 -5.80
C PRO A 491 -10.09 -12.32 -7.13
N ILE A 492 -11.08 -13.04 -7.67
CA ILE A 492 -11.02 -13.71 -8.97
C ILE A 492 -12.08 -13.10 -9.90
N TYR A 493 -11.75 -12.93 -11.17
CA TYR A 493 -12.62 -12.34 -12.20
C TYR A 493 -12.91 -13.26 -13.39
N GLU A 494 -12.29 -14.45 -13.42
CA GLU A 494 -12.45 -15.45 -14.49
C GLU A 494 -12.78 -16.84 -13.93
N MET A 495 -13.78 -17.50 -14.50
CA MET A 495 -14.16 -18.87 -14.10
C MET A 495 -13.01 -19.84 -14.25
N ARG A 496 -12.23 -19.74 -15.33
CA ARG A 496 -11.08 -20.62 -15.59
C ARG A 496 -10.06 -20.60 -14.44
N THR A 497 -9.78 -19.43 -13.89
CA THR A 497 -8.86 -19.28 -12.75
C THR A 497 -9.40 -19.99 -11.51
N LEU A 498 -10.71 -19.87 -11.24
CA LEU A 498 -11.35 -20.56 -10.14
C LEU A 498 -11.34 -22.08 -10.34
N GLU A 499 -11.72 -22.55 -11.52
CA GLU A 499 -11.76 -23.99 -11.87
C GLU A 499 -10.38 -24.65 -11.72
N VAL A 500 -9.32 -23.96 -12.17
CA VAL A 500 -7.94 -24.42 -11.99
C VAL A 500 -7.59 -24.55 -10.52
N LEU A 501 -7.90 -23.53 -9.68
CA LEU A 501 -7.64 -23.59 -8.25
C LEU A 501 -8.41 -24.76 -7.61
N VAL A 502 -9.72 -24.85 -7.84
CA VAL A 502 -10.59 -25.89 -7.26
C VAL A 502 -10.03 -27.29 -7.59
N LYS A 503 -9.70 -27.54 -8.85
CA LYS A 503 -9.11 -28.82 -9.30
C LYS A 503 -7.78 -29.12 -8.60
N ARG A 504 -6.93 -28.11 -8.36
CA ARG A 504 -5.63 -28.28 -7.72
C ARG A 504 -5.73 -28.60 -6.22
N VAL A 505 -6.78 -28.10 -5.55
CA VAL A 505 -6.97 -28.28 -4.09
C VAL A 505 -7.99 -29.37 -3.73
N GLU A 506 -8.68 -29.95 -4.71
CA GLU A 506 -9.73 -30.95 -4.54
C GLU A 506 -9.29 -32.12 -3.65
N GLN A 507 -8.05 -32.61 -3.83
CA GLN A 507 -7.48 -33.70 -3.06
C GLN A 507 -7.39 -33.44 -1.55
N TRP A 508 -7.44 -32.19 -1.11
CA TRP A 508 -7.34 -31.82 0.31
C TRP A 508 -8.70 -31.75 1.00
N HIS A 509 -9.79 -31.82 0.24
CA HIS A 509 -11.18 -31.73 0.75
C HIS A 509 -11.41 -30.54 1.68
N ILE A 510 -10.71 -29.43 1.43
CA ILE A 510 -10.79 -28.21 2.23
C ILE A 510 -11.77 -27.21 1.60
N PRO A 511 -12.71 -26.62 2.37
CA PRO A 511 -13.64 -25.62 1.87
C PRO A 511 -12.94 -24.36 1.34
N ILE A 512 -13.49 -23.79 0.26
CA ILE A 512 -13.02 -22.53 -0.34
C ILE A 512 -14.07 -21.44 -0.10
N VAL A 513 -13.63 -20.29 0.36
CA VAL A 513 -14.40 -19.03 0.40
C VAL A 513 -13.80 -18.09 -0.64
N LEU A 514 -14.59 -17.81 -1.69
CA LEU A 514 -14.17 -17.09 -2.88
C LEU A 514 -14.11 -15.58 -2.64
N GLY A 515 -12.95 -14.97 -2.84
CA GLY A 515 -12.76 -13.52 -2.81
C GLY A 515 -13.41 -12.84 -4.01
N ILE A 516 -14.21 -11.82 -3.73
CA ILE A 516 -14.98 -11.04 -4.72
C ILE A 516 -14.86 -9.56 -4.42
N LEU A 517 -14.38 -8.79 -5.39
CA LEU A 517 -14.31 -7.33 -5.35
C LEU A 517 -15.06 -6.74 -6.54
N PRO A 518 -16.30 -6.22 -6.37
CA PRO A 518 -17.07 -5.64 -7.46
C PRO A 518 -16.38 -4.42 -8.08
N LEU A 519 -16.26 -4.40 -9.41
CA LEU A 519 -15.66 -3.30 -10.13
C LEU A 519 -16.67 -2.14 -10.29
N ARG A 520 -16.24 -0.90 -10.12
CA ARG A 520 -17.12 0.28 -10.15
C ARG A 520 -16.99 1.14 -11.39
N SER A 521 -15.83 1.10 -12.04
CA SER A 521 -15.52 1.90 -13.21
C SER A 521 -14.34 1.31 -13.93
N TYR A 522 -14.13 1.72 -15.19
CA TYR A 522 -12.91 1.42 -15.93
C TYR A 522 -11.65 1.85 -15.15
N ARG A 523 -11.63 3.09 -14.65
CA ARG A 523 -10.51 3.62 -13.85
C ARG A 523 -10.23 2.76 -12.58
N HIS A 524 -11.26 2.27 -11.91
CA HIS A 524 -11.09 1.38 -10.76
C HIS A 524 -10.49 0.02 -11.17
N ALA A 525 -10.93 -0.53 -12.30
CA ALA A 525 -10.38 -1.78 -12.83
C ALA A 525 -8.92 -1.62 -13.25
N GLU A 526 -8.58 -0.52 -13.94
CA GLU A 526 -7.19 -0.21 -14.32
C GLU A 526 -6.28 -0.02 -13.09
N PHE A 527 -6.75 0.71 -12.08
CA PHE A 527 -6.03 0.87 -10.82
C PHE A 527 -5.71 -0.48 -10.17
N LEU A 528 -6.72 -1.36 -10.03
CA LEU A 528 -6.53 -2.68 -9.44
C LEU A 528 -5.56 -3.53 -10.26
N HIS A 529 -5.70 -3.49 -11.58
CA HIS A 529 -4.87 -4.30 -12.49
C HIS A 529 -3.40 -3.87 -12.50
N ASN A 530 -3.15 -2.55 -12.50
CA ASN A 530 -1.80 -2.02 -12.68
C ASN A 530 -1.07 -1.69 -11.37
N GLU A 531 -1.81 -1.32 -10.30
CA GLU A 531 -1.19 -0.80 -9.08
C GLU A 531 -1.30 -1.76 -7.88
N ILE A 532 -2.23 -2.72 -7.91
CA ILE A 532 -2.41 -3.66 -6.79
C ILE A 532 -1.78 -5.01 -7.13
N PRO A 533 -0.72 -5.41 -6.42
CA PRO A 533 -0.06 -6.69 -6.65
C PRO A 533 -1.01 -7.88 -6.49
N GLY A 534 -0.90 -8.84 -7.41
CA GLY A 534 -1.72 -10.06 -7.40
C GLY A 534 -3.17 -9.87 -7.86
N MET A 535 -3.50 -8.69 -8.44
CA MET A 535 -4.79 -8.39 -9.04
C MET A 535 -4.67 -8.35 -10.56
N ALA A 536 -5.20 -9.35 -11.25
CA ALA A 536 -5.29 -9.36 -12.71
C ALA A 536 -6.76 -9.23 -13.15
N ILE A 537 -7.11 -8.11 -13.76
CA ILE A 537 -8.45 -7.89 -14.30
C ILE A 537 -8.41 -8.19 -15.81
N PRO A 538 -9.22 -9.13 -16.33
CA PRO A 538 -9.24 -9.46 -17.74
C PRO A 538 -9.51 -8.23 -18.63
N GLU A 539 -8.84 -8.15 -19.77
CA GLU A 539 -8.99 -7.05 -20.70
C GLU A 539 -10.44 -6.90 -21.18
N THR A 540 -11.12 -8.02 -21.44
CA THR A 540 -12.54 -8.01 -21.83
C THR A 540 -13.44 -7.36 -20.79
N VAL A 541 -13.17 -7.55 -19.50
CA VAL A 541 -13.89 -6.92 -18.40
C VAL A 541 -13.58 -5.42 -18.35
N ARG A 542 -12.30 -5.05 -18.48
CA ARG A 542 -11.86 -3.65 -18.47
C ARG A 542 -12.48 -2.85 -19.62
N GLU A 543 -12.42 -3.38 -20.85
CA GLU A 543 -13.02 -2.75 -22.03
C GLU A 543 -14.56 -2.66 -21.95
N SER A 544 -15.23 -3.67 -21.39
CA SER A 544 -16.67 -3.63 -21.14
C SER A 544 -17.03 -2.48 -20.20
N LEU A 545 -16.26 -2.30 -19.12
CA LEU A 545 -16.45 -1.18 -18.17
C LEU A 545 -16.15 0.18 -18.82
N ARG A 546 -15.14 0.24 -19.71
CA ARG A 546 -14.81 1.44 -20.48
C ARG A 546 -15.97 1.85 -21.37
N SER A 547 -16.50 0.89 -22.14
CA SER A 547 -17.63 1.11 -23.05
C SER A 547 -18.91 1.50 -22.32
N ALA A 548 -19.12 1.01 -21.10
CA ALA A 548 -20.29 1.32 -20.27
C ALA A 548 -20.31 2.76 -19.73
N GLY A 549 -19.17 3.46 -19.71
CA GLY A 549 -19.06 4.84 -19.24
C GLY A 549 -19.73 5.06 -17.86
N ASN A 550 -20.73 5.94 -17.80
CA ASN A 550 -21.46 6.24 -16.55
C ASN A 550 -22.26 5.04 -15.97
N LYS A 551 -22.52 4.00 -16.75
CA LYS A 551 -23.19 2.77 -16.32
C LYS A 551 -22.22 1.69 -15.83
N ALA A 552 -20.91 1.96 -15.82
CA ALA A 552 -19.89 0.98 -15.46
C ALA A 552 -20.09 0.38 -14.05
N SER A 553 -20.56 1.16 -13.08
CA SER A 553 -20.83 0.65 -11.72
C SER A 553 -21.97 -0.39 -11.73
N THR A 554 -23.02 -0.15 -12.48
CA THR A 554 -24.15 -1.10 -12.64
C THR A 554 -23.68 -2.36 -13.38
N LEU A 555 -22.91 -2.18 -14.46
CA LEU A 555 -22.34 -3.30 -15.22
C LEU A 555 -21.40 -4.14 -14.33
N GLY A 556 -20.54 -3.51 -13.51
CA GLY A 556 -19.65 -4.22 -12.61
C GLY A 556 -20.41 -5.10 -11.61
N VAL A 557 -21.54 -4.64 -11.07
CA VAL A 557 -22.42 -5.45 -10.24
C VAL A 557 -23.04 -6.61 -11.04
N GLN A 558 -23.47 -6.37 -12.26
CA GLN A 558 -24.04 -7.41 -13.13
C GLN A 558 -23.02 -8.51 -13.45
N LEU A 559 -21.80 -8.13 -13.84
CA LEU A 559 -20.71 -9.06 -14.09
C LEU A 559 -20.36 -9.88 -12.85
N THR A 560 -20.36 -9.23 -11.68
CA THR A 560 -20.15 -9.92 -10.39
C THR A 560 -21.26 -10.91 -10.08
N LYS A 561 -22.53 -10.55 -10.32
CA LYS A 561 -23.68 -11.45 -10.15
C LYS A 561 -23.58 -12.67 -11.09
N GLU A 562 -23.22 -12.46 -12.34
CA GLU A 562 -23.06 -13.53 -13.31
C GLU A 562 -21.93 -14.48 -12.89
N PHE A 563 -20.78 -13.92 -12.52
CA PHE A 563 -19.66 -14.70 -12.04
C PHE A 563 -20.05 -15.53 -10.79
N LEU A 564 -20.72 -14.93 -9.81
CA LEU A 564 -21.17 -15.62 -8.60
C LEU A 564 -22.19 -16.73 -8.87
N ARG A 565 -23.13 -16.56 -9.82
CA ARG A 565 -24.06 -17.63 -10.22
C ARG A 565 -23.31 -18.86 -10.75
N ASN A 566 -22.27 -18.64 -11.52
CA ASN A 566 -21.46 -19.71 -12.12
C ASN A 566 -20.49 -20.32 -11.11
N ALA A 567 -20.01 -19.55 -10.14
CA ALA A 567 -19.00 -19.97 -9.17
C ALA A 567 -19.55 -20.65 -7.92
N LYS A 568 -20.78 -20.31 -7.49
CA LYS A 568 -21.31 -20.70 -6.17
C LYS A 568 -21.38 -22.21 -5.89
N HIS A 569 -21.47 -23.04 -6.92
CA HIS A 569 -21.49 -24.50 -6.77
C HIS A 569 -20.10 -25.13 -6.68
N LEU A 570 -19.04 -24.36 -6.95
CA LEU A 570 -17.66 -24.79 -6.86
C LEU A 570 -17.01 -24.46 -5.51
N VAL A 571 -17.66 -23.62 -4.69
CA VAL A 571 -17.07 -23.08 -3.46
C VAL A 571 -18.07 -23.13 -2.30
N SER A 572 -17.57 -23.08 -1.08
CA SER A 572 -18.40 -23.14 0.14
C SER A 572 -18.89 -21.79 0.64
N GLY A 573 -18.44 -20.70 0.03
CA GLY A 573 -18.83 -19.35 0.42
C GLY A 573 -18.19 -18.25 -0.42
N ALA A 574 -18.58 -17.00 -0.13
CA ALA A 574 -18.03 -15.81 -0.75
C ALA A 574 -17.50 -14.82 0.29
N TYR A 575 -16.34 -14.27 0.03
CA TYR A 575 -15.72 -13.15 0.75
C TYR A 575 -15.86 -11.89 -0.09
N LEU A 576 -16.82 -11.05 0.26
CA LEU A 576 -17.17 -9.85 -0.50
C LEU A 576 -16.38 -8.64 0.02
N MET A 577 -15.72 -7.94 -0.87
CA MET A 577 -14.93 -6.74 -0.59
C MET A 577 -15.61 -5.52 -1.24
N PRO A 578 -16.57 -4.85 -0.56
CA PRO A 578 -17.28 -3.73 -1.14
C PRO A 578 -16.34 -2.52 -1.29
N PRO A 579 -16.09 -2.02 -2.51
CA PRO A 579 -15.18 -0.92 -2.72
C PRO A 579 -15.74 0.37 -2.10
N PHE A 580 -14.85 1.16 -1.45
CA PHE A 580 -15.17 2.49 -0.90
C PHE A 580 -16.32 2.49 0.12
N ARG A 581 -16.45 1.44 0.95
CA ARG A 581 -17.52 1.29 1.97
C ARG A 581 -18.94 1.32 1.39
N LYS A 582 -19.12 0.96 0.11
CA LYS A 582 -20.43 0.91 -0.53
C LYS A 582 -21.14 -0.40 -0.25
N TYR A 583 -21.59 -0.57 1.01
CA TYR A 583 -22.24 -1.80 1.48
C TYR A 583 -23.60 -2.05 0.82
N GLU A 584 -24.20 -1.04 0.19
CA GLU A 584 -25.49 -1.14 -0.52
C GLU A 584 -25.46 -2.10 -1.73
N VAL A 585 -24.28 -2.48 -2.19
CA VAL A 585 -24.10 -3.51 -3.23
C VAL A 585 -24.36 -4.92 -2.68
N ILE A 586 -24.15 -5.15 -1.39
CA ILE A 586 -24.22 -6.49 -0.78
C ILE A 586 -25.58 -7.15 -0.94
N PRO A 587 -26.75 -6.52 -0.64
CA PRO A 587 -28.06 -7.12 -0.88
C PRO A 587 -28.24 -7.63 -2.31
N GLN A 588 -27.76 -6.85 -3.30
CA GLN A 588 -27.86 -7.22 -4.70
C GLN A 588 -27.05 -8.49 -5.04
N LEU A 589 -25.89 -8.68 -4.40
CA LEU A 589 -25.08 -9.89 -4.59
C LEU A 589 -25.69 -11.10 -3.87
N LEU A 590 -26.33 -10.89 -2.71
CA LEU A 590 -27.00 -11.95 -1.96
C LEU A 590 -28.17 -12.58 -2.72
N GLU A 591 -28.86 -11.83 -3.59
CA GLU A 591 -29.95 -12.34 -4.44
C GLU A 591 -29.55 -13.55 -5.30
N VAL A 592 -28.28 -13.66 -5.67
CA VAL A 592 -27.78 -14.76 -6.51
C VAL A 592 -27.06 -15.85 -5.72
N LEU A 593 -26.74 -15.59 -4.46
CA LEU A 593 -26.07 -16.52 -3.56
C LEU A 593 -27.06 -17.34 -2.72
N ARG A 594 -28.20 -16.76 -2.42
CA ARG A 594 -29.36 -17.40 -1.75
C ARG A 594 -30.34 -17.86 -2.80
#